data_91212e20c72231cf9c6c2a92f0d7d291
#
_entry.id   91212e20c72231cf9c6c2a92f0d7d291
#
_cell.length_a   1.000
_cell.length_b   1.000
_cell.length_c   1.000
_cell.angle_alpha   90.00
_cell.angle_beta   90.00
_cell.angle_gamma   90.00
#
_symmetry.space_group_name_H-M   'P 1'
#
loop_
_entity.id
_entity.type
_entity.pdbx_description
1 polymer ?
#
loop_
_entity_poly.entity_id
_entity_poly.type
_entity_poly.pdbx_seq_one_letter_code
_entity_poly.pdbx_strand_id
1 'polypeptide(L)'
;MSGRRRHPAPRRLGHVAEPIRVLIAKAGLDGHDRGAKVIARALRDGGIEVIYTGLHQTPDMIVTAAIQEDVQAIGLSILSGAHMTLFGAVLDLLRERDIDDIVVFGGGIIPEEDLEPLAEMGVAKVFTPGTPTDDVLEWVRANLGSTPVS
;
A
#
# COMPACT_ATOMS: atom_id res chain seq x y z
N MET A 1 -10.73 -21.67 0.86
CA MET A 1 -10.66 -21.31 0.87
C MET A 1 -10.38 -20.60 0.85
N SER A 2 -10.20 -20.36 0.76
CA SER A 2 -9.81 -19.77 0.82
C SER A 2 -10.10 -18.75 0.93
N GLY A 3 -10.01 -18.37 1.16
CA GLY A 3 -10.19 -17.40 1.53
C GLY A 3 -10.33 -16.19 0.98
N ARG A 4 -10.36 -15.92 0.19
CA ARG A 4 -10.38 -14.85 -0.33
C ARG A 4 -11.50 -14.30 -0.24
N ARG A 5 -11.93 -14.01 0.29
CA ARG A 5 -12.94 -13.53 0.51
C ARG A 5 -13.41 -12.54 -0.24
N ARG A 6 -13.18 -12.00 -0.72
CA ARG A 6 -13.41 -11.02 -1.32
C ARG A 6 -14.44 -11.11 -2.07
N HIS A 7 -15.09 -11.14 -2.22
CA HIS A 7 -16.07 -11.12 -2.82
C HIS A 7 -16.32 -11.24 -3.96
N PRO A 8 -16.82 -11.31 -4.27
CA PRO A 8 -17.12 -11.64 -5.36
C PRO A 8 -17.55 -10.71 -6.19
N ALA A 9 -17.71 -10.32 -6.51
CA ALA A 9 -17.98 -9.53 -7.16
C ALA A 9 -18.47 -9.30 -8.11
N PRO A 10 -18.71 -9.12 -8.66
CA PRO A 10 -18.97 -8.91 -9.59
C PRO A 10 -19.43 -7.98 -10.03
N ARG A 11 -19.52 -7.50 -10.11
CA ARG A 11 -19.83 -6.69 -10.34
C ARG A 11 -19.79 -6.15 -11.31
N ARG A 12 -19.75 -5.90 -11.85
CA ARG A 12 -19.66 -5.34 -12.59
C ARG A 12 -19.93 -5.40 -13.60
N LEU A 13 -20.46 -5.21 -14.00
CA LEU A 13 -20.77 -5.29 -14.92
C LEU A 13 -20.20 -4.67 -15.77
N GLY A 14 -19.49 -4.56 -15.63
CA GLY A 14 -18.86 -4.25 -16.35
C GLY A 14 -18.48 -3.09 -16.80
N HIS A 15 -18.51 -2.45 -16.78
CA HIS A 15 -18.08 -1.43 -17.27
C HIS A 15 -17.58 -0.51 -16.45
N VAL A 16 -17.93 -0.39 -15.47
CA VAL A 16 -17.38 0.59 -14.60
C VAL A 16 -16.28 -0.03 -13.80
N ALA A 17 -15.09 0.44 -13.94
CA ALA A 17 -14.02 -0.04 -13.13
C ALA A 17 -14.26 0.36 -11.69
N GLU A 18 -13.98 -0.53 -10.77
CA GLU A 18 -14.06 -0.16 -9.38
C GLU A 18 -12.97 0.82 -9.04
N PRO A 19 -13.21 1.74 -8.13
CA PRO A 19 -12.16 2.66 -7.73
C PRO A 19 -11.02 1.89 -7.08
N ILE A 20 -9.83 2.35 -7.33
CA ILE A 20 -8.67 1.81 -6.65
C ILE A 20 -8.69 2.32 -5.22
N ARG A 21 -8.52 1.43 -4.28
CA ARG A 21 -8.53 1.79 -2.87
C ARG A 21 -7.19 1.43 -2.25
N VAL A 22 -6.57 2.40 -1.59
CA VAL A 22 -5.23 2.26 -1.05
C VAL A 22 -5.25 2.70 0.41
N LEU A 23 -4.58 1.94 1.25
CA LEU A 23 -4.40 2.31 2.63
C LEU A 23 -2.99 2.88 2.79
N ILE A 24 -2.89 4.09 3.30
CA ILE A 24 -1.61 4.74 3.56
C ILE A 24 -1.40 4.75 5.06
N ALA A 25 -0.31 4.17 5.49
CA ALA A 25 -0.02 4.03 6.91
C ALA A 25 1.34 4.57 7.24
N LYS A 26 1.44 5.15 8.43
CA LYS A 26 2.69 5.58 9.00
C LYS A 26 3.04 4.59 10.10
N ALA A 27 3.99 3.72 9.83
CA ALA A 27 4.34 2.68 10.76
C ALA A 27 5.38 3.17 11.74
N GLY A 28 5.38 2.59 12.93
CA GLY A 28 6.39 2.87 13.93
C GLY A 28 6.06 4.08 14.78
N LEU A 29 7.06 4.52 15.52
CA LEU A 29 6.88 5.59 16.51
C LEU A 29 7.30 6.96 16.02
N ASP A 30 7.75 7.03 14.78
CA ASP A 30 8.17 8.29 14.19
C ASP A 30 6.94 9.18 14.03
N GLY A 31 7.04 10.41 14.54
CA GLY A 31 5.92 11.33 14.46
C GLY A 31 5.80 12.13 13.18
N HIS A 32 6.66 11.87 12.21
CA HIS A 32 6.65 12.64 10.97
C HIS A 32 5.74 11.98 9.95
N ASP A 33 4.61 12.60 9.68
CA ASP A 33 3.66 12.02 8.72
C ASP A 33 3.44 12.91 7.50
N ARG A 34 4.27 13.93 7.32
CA ARG A 34 4.06 14.88 6.25
C ARG A 34 4.11 14.22 4.88
N GLY A 35 5.11 13.35 4.67
CA GLY A 35 5.22 12.68 3.39
C GLY A 35 4.03 11.80 3.10
N ALA A 36 3.56 11.08 4.12
CA ALA A 36 2.40 10.22 3.95
C ALA A 36 1.16 11.03 3.58
N LYS A 37 0.99 12.17 4.23
CA LYS A 37 -0.16 13.03 3.94
C LYS A 37 -0.12 13.61 2.55
N VAL A 38 1.07 13.99 2.09
CA VAL A 38 1.22 14.54 0.75
C VAL A 38 0.84 13.48 -0.29
N ILE A 39 1.34 12.26 -0.12
CA ILE A 39 1.03 11.19 -1.04
C ILE A 39 -0.47 10.87 -0.99
N ALA A 40 -1.04 10.79 0.21
CA ALA A 40 -2.46 10.49 0.33
C ALA A 40 -3.29 11.52 -0.42
N ARG A 41 -2.94 12.79 -0.28
CA ARG A 41 -3.68 13.84 -0.95
C ARG A 41 -3.54 13.77 -2.47
N ALA A 42 -2.31 13.49 -2.93
CA ALA A 42 -2.09 13.41 -4.36
C ALA A 42 -2.89 12.27 -4.98
N LEU A 43 -2.95 11.15 -4.27
CA LEU A 43 -3.73 10.01 -4.77
C LEU A 43 -5.22 10.32 -4.78
N ARG A 44 -5.71 10.98 -3.72
CA ARG A 44 -7.11 11.38 -3.69
C ARG A 44 -7.45 12.33 -4.82
N ASP A 45 -6.59 13.30 -5.05
CA ASP A 45 -6.82 14.26 -6.12
C ASP A 45 -6.85 13.58 -7.47
N GLY A 46 -6.18 12.46 -7.59
CA GLY A 46 -6.16 11.68 -8.83
C GLY A 46 -7.26 10.65 -8.95
N GLY A 47 -8.21 10.63 -8.02
CA GLY A 47 -9.34 9.72 -8.10
C GLY A 47 -9.19 8.41 -7.37
N ILE A 48 -8.13 8.27 -6.60
CA ILE A 48 -7.89 7.05 -5.81
C ILE A 48 -8.59 7.20 -4.46
N GLU A 49 -9.26 6.17 -4.00
CA GLU A 49 -9.79 6.18 -2.63
C GLU A 49 -8.66 5.87 -1.67
N VAL A 50 -8.46 6.75 -0.72
CA VAL A 50 -7.35 6.61 0.23
C VAL A 50 -7.88 6.54 1.64
N ILE A 51 -7.45 5.52 2.36
CA ILE A 51 -7.68 5.42 3.79
C ILE A 51 -6.35 5.74 4.45
N TYR A 52 -6.32 6.80 5.24
CA TYR A 52 -5.13 7.19 5.96
C TYR A 52 -5.29 6.79 7.40
N THR A 53 -4.41 5.92 7.89
CA THR A 53 -4.59 5.36 9.23
C THR A 53 -4.07 6.26 10.35
N GLY A 54 -3.25 7.25 10.01
CA GLY A 54 -2.67 8.07 11.05
C GLY A 54 -1.34 7.54 11.52
N LEU A 55 -0.92 8.01 12.67
CA LEU A 55 0.41 7.72 13.22
C LEU A 55 0.41 6.47 14.08
N HIS A 56 1.60 6.00 14.36
CA HIS A 56 1.85 4.95 15.37
C HIS A 56 1.13 3.65 15.09
N GLN A 57 1.04 3.27 13.84
CA GLN A 57 0.37 2.02 13.49
C GLN A 57 1.32 0.86 13.61
N THR A 58 0.86 -0.23 14.21
CA THR A 58 1.61 -1.47 14.21
C THR A 58 1.30 -2.26 12.96
N PRO A 59 2.17 -3.20 12.56
CA PRO A 59 1.86 -4.03 11.39
C PRO A 59 0.52 -4.74 11.49
N ASP A 60 0.18 -5.24 12.68
CA ASP A 60 -1.10 -5.92 12.86
C ASP A 60 -2.28 -4.96 12.64
N MET A 61 -2.19 -3.75 13.17
CA MET A 61 -3.22 -2.75 12.96
C MET A 61 -3.36 -2.40 11.48
N ILE A 62 -2.23 -2.29 10.80
CA ILE A 62 -2.23 -1.93 9.38
C ILE A 62 -2.91 -3.02 8.56
N VAL A 63 -2.51 -4.26 8.78
CA VAL A 63 -3.08 -5.36 8.00
C VAL A 63 -4.56 -5.55 8.31
N THR A 64 -4.93 -5.43 9.58
CA THR A 64 -6.33 -5.56 9.95
C THR A 64 -7.18 -4.49 9.27
N ALA A 65 -6.70 -3.25 9.27
CA ALA A 65 -7.44 -2.17 8.62
C ALA A 65 -7.52 -2.41 7.12
N ALA A 66 -6.44 -2.89 6.52
CA ALA A 66 -6.43 -3.15 5.09
C ALA A 66 -7.46 -4.20 4.70
N ILE A 67 -7.59 -5.23 5.50
CA ILE A 67 -8.58 -6.26 5.24
C ILE A 67 -9.98 -5.73 5.43
N GLN A 68 -10.21 -4.99 6.49
CA GLN A 68 -11.53 -4.45 6.78
C GLN A 68 -11.99 -3.47 5.72
N GLU A 69 -11.05 -2.70 5.18
CA GLU A 69 -11.39 -1.69 4.17
C GLU A 69 -11.33 -2.25 2.76
N ASP A 70 -10.92 -3.49 2.63
CA ASP A 70 -10.88 -4.16 1.32
C ASP A 70 -10.05 -3.40 0.32
N VAL A 71 -8.84 -3.01 0.73
CA VAL A 71 -7.97 -2.22 -0.13
C VAL A 71 -7.22 -3.12 -1.10
N GLN A 72 -6.75 -2.52 -2.18
CA GLN A 72 -5.94 -3.21 -3.17
C GLN A 72 -4.45 -3.07 -2.88
N ALA A 73 -4.09 -2.09 -2.06
CA ALA A 73 -2.68 -1.88 -1.74
C ALA A 73 -2.52 -1.21 -0.40
N ILE A 74 -1.37 -1.47 0.20
CA ILE A 74 -0.92 -0.81 1.42
C ILE A 74 0.34 -0.03 1.07
N GLY A 75 0.32 1.26 1.34
CA GLY A 75 1.50 2.10 1.20
C GLY A 75 2.03 2.45 2.57
N LEU A 76 3.28 2.10 2.83
CA LEU A 76 3.91 2.38 4.11
C LEU A 76 4.85 3.56 3.99
N SER A 77 4.70 4.52 4.89
CA SER A 77 5.62 5.64 4.97
C SER A 77 6.54 5.42 6.15
N ILE A 78 7.82 5.31 5.89
CA ILE A 78 8.80 4.93 6.90
C ILE A 78 9.99 5.86 6.80
N LEU A 79 10.32 6.50 7.92
CA LEU A 79 11.46 7.39 7.95
C LEU A 79 12.64 6.85 8.73
N SER A 80 12.39 5.91 9.62
CA SER A 80 13.47 5.42 10.47
C SER A 80 14.13 4.22 9.82
N GLY A 81 15.17 3.70 10.43
CA GLY A 81 15.87 2.55 9.91
C GLY A 81 15.14 1.23 10.12
N ALA A 82 13.88 1.27 10.54
CA ALA A 82 13.13 0.03 10.81
C ALA A 82 12.39 -0.50 9.58
N HIS A 83 12.70 0.03 8.41
CA HIS A 83 11.94 -0.31 7.19
C HIS A 83 11.95 -1.81 6.88
N MET A 84 13.10 -2.47 7.03
CA MET A 84 13.16 -3.91 6.73
C MET A 84 12.24 -4.70 7.65
N THR A 85 12.27 -4.38 8.94
CA THR A 85 11.44 -5.07 9.91
C THR A 85 9.96 -4.81 9.67
N LEU A 86 9.61 -3.56 9.39
CA LEU A 86 8.20 -3.20 9.25
C LEU A 86 7.60 -3.77 7.97
N PHE A 87 8.31 -3.66 6.85
CA PHE A 87 7.82 -4.28 5.64
C PHE A 87 7.70 -5.79 5.80
N GLY A 88 8.71 -6.40 6.41
CA GLY A 88 8.69 -7.84 6.62
C GLY A 88 7.51 -8.28 7.46
N ALA A 89 7.24 -7.53 8.54
CA ALA A 89 6.13 -7.88 9.42
C ALA A 89 4.79 -7.78 8.71
N VAL A 90 4.59 -6.73 7.91
CA VAL A 90 3.34 -6.58 7.16
C VAL A 90 3.18 -7.71 6.15
N LEU A 91 4.24 -8.01 5.42
CA LEU A 91 4.17 -9.06 4.41
C LEU A 91 3.94 -10.42 5.04
N ASP A 92 4.58 -10.69 6.18
CA ASP A 92 4.38 -11.96 6.87
C ASP A 92 2.94 -12.11 7.34
N LEU A 93 2.35 -11.04 7.88
CA LEU A 93 0.97 -11.09 8.33
C LEU A 93 0.02 -11.34 7.17
N LEU A 94 0.27 -10.73 6.03
CA LEU A 94 -0.56 -10.99 4.87
C LEU A 94 -0.49 -12.46 4.45
N ARG A 95 0.71 -13.03 4.47
CA ARG A 95 0.85 -14.44 4.13
C ARG A 95 0.15 -15.33 5.14
N GLU A 96 0.29 -15.01 6.42
CA GLU A 96 -0.34 -15.81 7.48
C GLU A 96 -1.84 -15.83 7.35
N ARG A 97 -2.42 -14.77 6.81
CA ARG A 97 -3.87 -14.66 6.67
C ARG A 97 -4.34 -15.01 5.27
N ASP A 98 -3.44 -15.59 4.47
CA ASP A 98 -3.78 -16.02 3.11
C ASP A 98 -4.26 -14.88 2.23
N ILE A 99 -3.68 -13.70 2.42
CA ILE A 99 -4.01 -12.54 1.61
C ILE A 99 -2.92 -12.39 0.56
N ASP A 100 -3.24 -12.62 -0.69
CA ASP A 100 -2.24 -12.51 -1.76
C ASP A 100 -2.62 -11.50 -2.81
N ASP A 101 -3.71 -10.77 -2.61
CA ASP A 101 -4.18 -9.79 -3.58
C ASP A 101 -4.00 -8.35 -3.12
N ILE A 102 -3.26 -8.14 -2.04
CA ILE A 102 -2.94 -6.79 -1.59
C ILE A 102 -1.47 -6.52 -1.90
N VAL A 103 -1.24 -5.46 -2.65
CA VAL A 103 0.11 -5.05 -3.04
C VAL A 103 0.69 -4.16 -1.94
N VAL A 104 1.94 -4.37 -1.59
CA VAL A 104 2.61 -3.55 -0.59
C VAL A 104 3.66 -2.70 -1.29
N PHE A 105 3.59 -1.39 -1.09
CA PHE A 105 4.59 -0.48 -1.58
C PHE A 105 4.94 0.48 -0.46
N GLY A 106 5.92 1.32 -0.68
CA GLY A 106 6.30 2.21 0.38
C GLY A 106 7.13 3.37 -0.11
N GLY A 107 7.44 4.23 0.84
CA GLY A 107 8.29 5.36 0.56
C GLY A 107 8.96 5.83 1.82
N GLY A 108 10.04 6.58 1.62
CA GLY A 108 10.78 7.11 2.73
C GLY A 108 12.26 7.10 2.44
N ILE A 109 13.04 7.37 3.47
CA ILE A 109 14.48 7.41 3.33
C ILE A 109 14.99 5.99 3.52
N ILE A 110 15.21 5.29 2.41
CA ILE A 110 15.61 3.89 2.43
C ILE A 110 16.93 3.78 1.69
N PRO A 111 17.95 3.17 2.30
CA PRO A 111 19.23 3.02 1.61
C PRO A 111 19.07 2.24 0.33
N GLU A 112 19.83 2.64 -0.67
CA GLU A 112 19.74 2.03 -1.97
C GLU A 112 20.03 0.53 -1.90
N GLU A 113 20.96 0.13 -1.05
CA GLU A 113 21.31 -1.28 -0.94
C GLU A 113 20.18 -2.13 -0.37
N ASP A 114 19.16 -1.51 0.23
CA ASP A 114 18.03 -2.26 0.75
C ASP A 114 16.90 -2.41 -0.26
N LEU A 115 16.97 -1.71 -1.39
CA LEU A 115 15.89 -1.75 -2.36
C LEU A 115 15.69 -3.13 -2.97
N GLU A 116 16.78 -3.79 -3.31
CA GLU A 116 16.69 -5.11 -3.90
C GLU A 116 16.18 -6.15 -2.88
N PRO A 117 16.73 -6.18 -1.65
CA PRO A 117 16.15 -7.08 -0.65
C PRO A 117 14.68 -6.85 -0.40
N LEU A 118 14.23 -5.61 -0.39
CA LEU A 118 12.82 -5.34 -0.20
C LEU A 118 11.98 -5.88 -1.35
N ALA A 119 12.46 -5.72 -2.57
CA ALA A 119 11.75 -6.28 -3.72
C ALA A 119 11.67 -7.80 -3.61
N GLU A 120 12.73 -8.43 -3.17
CA GLU A 120 12.74 -9.88 -3.02
C GLU A 120 11.79 -10.35 -1.93
N MET A 121 11.59 -9.53 -0.91
CA MET A 121 10.60 -9.84 0.13
C MET A 121 9.18 -9.79 -0.38
N GLY A 122 8.93 -9.03 -1.42
CA GLY A 122 7.58 -8.85 -1.93
C GLY A 122 7.10 -7.42 -1.94
N VAL A 123 7.97 -6.45 -1.64
CA VAL A 123 7.59 -5.04 -1.76
C VAL A 123 7.58 -4.66 -3.23
N ALA A 124 6.46 -4.19 -3.72
CA ALA A 124 6.29 -3.97 -5.15
C ALA A 124 7.03 -2.74 -5.65
N LYS A 125 7.15 -1.73 -4.81
CA LYS A 125 7.78 -0.49 -5.23
C LYS A 125 8.16 0.34 -4.01
N VAL A 126 9.29 1.02 -4.10
CA VAL A 126 9.71 1.96 -3.06
C VAL A 126 9.96 3.30 -3.74
N PHE A 127 9.31 4.33 -3.22
CA PHE A 127 9.49 5.69 -3.73
C PHE A 127 10.43 6.43 -2.80
N THR A 128 11.50 6.96 -3.34
CA THR A 128 12.47 7.70 -2.53
C THR A 128 12.06 9.16 -2.43
N PRO A 129 12.62 9.90 -1.48
CA PRO A 129 12.30 11.31 -1.35
C PRO A 129 12.59 12.05 -2.64
N GLY A 130 11.74 12.99 -2.98
CA GLY A 130 11.88 13.73 -4.20
C GLY A 130 11.16 13.14 -5.39
N THR A 131 10.62 11.94 -5.26
CA THR A 131 9.80 11.39 -6.33
C THR A 131 8.57 12.28 -6.51
N PRO A 132 8.30 12.74 -7.73
CA PRO A 132 7.11 13.56 -7.94
C PRO A 132 5.85 12.78 -7.61
N THR A 133 4.86 13.45 -7.03
CA THR A 133 3.63 12.77 -6.67
C THR A 133 2.89 12.25 -7.89
N ASP A 134 3.07 12.89 -9.05
CA ASP A 134 2.47 12.39 -10.27
C ASP A 134 3.00 11.01 -10.64
N ASP A 135 4.28 10.76 -10.34
CA ASP A 135 4.88 9.46 -10.62
C ASP A 135 4.26 8.39 -9.71
N VAL A 136 4.00 8.75 -8.47
CA VAL A 136 3.38 7.82 -7.55
C VAL A 136 1.97 7.48 -8.02
N LEU A 137 1.20 8.51 -8.39
CA LEU A 137 -0.16 8.31 -8.87
C LEU A 137 -0.17 7.44 -10.13
N GLU A 138 0.75 7.70 -11.03
CA GLU A 138 0.84 6.95 -12.27
C GLU A 138 1.16 5.49 -12.01
N TRP A 139 2.10 5.25 -11.09
CA TRP A 139 2.45 3.87 -10.75
C TRP A 139 1.24 3.14 -10.15
N VAL A 140 0.51 3.81 -9.28
CA VAL A 140 -0.67 3.20 -8.66
C VAL A 140 -1.70 2.84 -9.72
N ARG A 141 -1.96 3.74 -10.65
CA ARG A 141 -2.92 3.47 -11.70
C ARG A 141 -2.48 2.33 -12.60
N ALA A 142 -1.19 2.29 -12.92
CA ALA A 142 -0.68 1.29 -13.85
C ALA A 142 -0.65 -0.10 -13.21
N ASN A 143 -0.41 -0.18 -11.92
CA ASN A 143 -0.18 -1.46 -11.26
C ASN A 143 -1.36 -1.95 -10.44
N LEU A 144 -2.28 -1.07 -10.07
CA LEU A 144 -3.43 -1.43 -9.27
C LEU A 144 -4.73 -1.18 -10.01
N GLY A 145 -4.66 -0.57 -11.16
CA GLY A 145 -5.83 -0.30 -11.97
C GLY A 145 -6.44 -1.60 -12.37
N SER A 146 -7.67 -1.54 -12.52
CA SER A 146 -8.31 -2.68 -12.88
C SER A 146 -7.89 -3.10 -14.15
N THR A 147 -7.82 -4.06 -14.39
CA THR A 147 -7.44 -4.42 -15.43
C THR A 147 -8.28 -4.60 -16.23
N PRO A 148 -8.39 -4.57 -16.82
CA PRO A 148 -9.21 -4.64 -17.51
C PRO A 148 -9.43 -5.63 -18.12
N VAL A 149 -9.50 -5.88 -18.30
CA VAL A 149 -9.68 -6.60 -18.72
C VAL A 149 -9.59 -7.09 -19.42
N SER A 150 -9.51 -7.17 -19.65
CA SER A 150 -9.36 -7.58 -20.21
C SER A 150 -9.64 -8.01 -20.50
#